data_1de0d9c08ce25762986e051debc86051
#
_entry.id   1de0d9c08ce25762986e051debc86051
#
_cell.length_a   1.000
_cell.length_b   1.000
_cell.length_c   1.000
_cell.angle_alpha   90.00
_cell.angle_beta   90.00
_cell.angle_gamma   90.00
#
_symmetry.space_group_name_H-M   'P 1'
#
loop_
_entity.id
_entity.type
_entity.pdbx_description
1 polymer ?
#
loop_
_entity_poly.entity_id
_entity_poly.type
_entity_poly.pdbx_seq_one_letter_code
_entity_poly.pdbx_strand_id
1 'polypeptide(L)'
;MPLESRGIFYYTMVIDTNTMELRDHQKDIIQLMTTKNKGKVLVPTGGGKTLCMIQDAKWRFSMPVPQTIVVVAPRILLANQLCSEFLEHIDNVSVCHVHSGDTHHFKTTRPKQIQEWYHNTVKNILIFTTYHSLHRIQEAIDVEVDTIYFDEAHNSVQKNFLPAVDYFSQYASRKYFFTATPKENRNPLLGMNNTKIFGNVIAQVPAPELIAKGYIIPPKVKAVKYPVGHYDSQEEIDKEVILDALKNEKHMDKVLVTAKSTTNINNLINRTNFQALCHSMKYNVLHITSKYGAIINGKKVSRETFFNLMNKWGNDPMKKFVMFHHSILSEGMNVSGLTAAILMRNLDLITMAQTIGRVIRLDKSDADKLQTGELKPQGEGFKKPFGKMFVPVYSNVGISTEKRLQGVVDTIFTKGEAQVSITNVKH
;
A
#
# COMPACT_ATOMS: atom_id res chain seq x y z
N MET A 1 -39.05 42.57 -11.32
CA MET A 1 -38.78 41.66 -10.21
C MET A 1 -37.34 41.16 -10.33
N PRO A 2 -36.46 41.41 -9.38
CA PRO A 2 -35.05 41.10 -9.51
C PRO A 2 -34.81 39.61 -9.17
N LEU A 3 -33.89 38.97 -9.92
CA LEU A 3 -33.37 37.64 -9.71
C LEU A 3 -32.56 37.58 -8.41
N GLU A 4 -33.04 36.80 -7.48
CA GLU A 4 -32.34 36.51 -6.23
C GLU A 4 -31.08 35.72 -6.52
N SER A 5 -29.94 36.27 -6.07
CA SER A 5 -28.63 35.66 -6.04
C SER A 5 -28.63 34.47 -5.12
N ARG A 6 -28.46 33.27 -5.67
CA ARG A 6 -28.14 32.05 -4.89
C ARG A 6 -26.78 32.24 -4.23
N GLY A 7 -26.81 32.51 -2.93
CA GLY A 7 -25.62 32.58 -2.09
C GLY A 7 -24.88 31.25 -2.10
N ILE A 8 -23.66 31.28 -2.63
CA ILE A 8 -22.70 30.16 -2.47
C ILE A 8 -22.20 30.25 -1.03
N PHE A 9 -22.73 29.42 -0.15
CA PHE A 9 -22.19 29.25 1.17
C PHE A 9 -20.82 28.55 1.04
N TYR A 10 -19.76 29.32 1.15
CA TYR A 10 -18.42 28.80 1.44
C TYR A 10 -18.43 28.27 2.89
N TYR A 11 -18.71 27.00 3.07
CA TYR A 11 -18.37 26.33 4.31
C TYR A 11 -16.84 26.29 4.41
N THR A 12 -16.27 27.19 5.20
CA THR A 12 -14.86 27.13 5.56
C THR A 12 -14.66 25.83 6.34
N MET A 13 -13.87 24.92 5.79
CA MET A 13 -13.51 23.66 6.43
C MET A 13 -12.82 23.97 7.76
N VAL A 14 -13.54 23.88 8.87
CA VAL A 14 -12.93 23.88 10.20
C VAL A 14 -12.25 22.53 10.36
N ILE A 15 -10.95 22.49 10.08
CA ILE A 15 -10.13 21.32 10.37
C ILE A 15 -10.07 21.25 11.90
N ASP A 16 -10.74 20.26 12.48
CA ASP A 16 -10.65 19.95 13.89
C ASP A 16 -9.20 19.57 14.23
N THR A 17 -8.48 20.47 14.84
CA THR A 17 -7.05 20.36 15.12
C THR A 17 -6.74 19.42 16.29
N ASN A 18 -7.73 18.72 16.82
CA ASN A 18 -7.58 18.02 18.11
C ASN A 18 -7.08 16.58 18.03
N THR A 19 -6.77 15.99 16.84
CA THR A 19 -6.41 14.54 16.80
C THR A 19 -5.39 14.14 15.76
N MET A 20 -4.77 14.77 14.98
CA MET A 20 -3.59 14.43 14.15
C MET A 20 -3.26 15.58 13.18
N GLU A 21 -2.09 16.15 13.33
CA GLU A 21 -1.66 17.23 12.44
C GLU A 21 -1.44 16.72 11.02
N LEU A 22 -2.31 17.18 10.10
CA LEU A 22 -2.21 16.86 8.68
C LEU A 22 -0.96 17.52 8.08
N ARG A 23 -0.23 16.76 7.27
CA ARG A 23 0.87 17.27 6.46
C ARG A 23 0.34 18.21 5.38
N ASP A 24 1.13 19.21 4.95
CA ASP A 24 0.67 20.23 3.99
C ASP A 24 0.09 19.60 2.71
N HIS A 25 0.81 18.65 2.09
CA HIS A 25 0.31 17.97 0.89
C HIS A 25 -1.02 17.21 1.11
N GLN A 26 -1.29 16.75 2.34
CA GLN A 26 -2.56 16.10 2.67
C GLN A 26 -3.68 17.13 2.75
N LYS A 27 -3.43 18.31 3.34
CA LYS A 27 -4.38 19.44 3.35
C LYS A 27 -4.73 19.86 1.93
N ASP A 28 -3.73 20.00 1.05
CA ASP A 28 -3.91 20.38 -0.35
C ASP A 28 -4.74 19.31 -1.11
N ILE A 29 -4.45 18.03 -0.94
CA ILE A 29 -5.21 16.94 -1.55
C ILE A 29 -6.67 17.00 -1.12
N ILE A 30 -6.93 17.11 0.18
CA ILE A 30 -8.30 17.14 0.73
C ILE A 30 -9.03 18.37 0.20
N GLN A 31 -8.40 19.54 0.14
CA GLN A 31 -8.99 20.74 -0.44
C GLN A 31 -9.36 20.55 -1.92
N LEU A 32 -8.48 19.90 -2.71
CA LEU A 32 -8.78 19.59 -4.10
C LEU A 32 -9.96 18.61 -4.24
N MET A 33 -10.08 17.65 -3.33
CA MET A 33 -11.21 16.70 -3.28
C MET A 33 -12.54 17.39 -2.91
N THR A 34 -12.55 18.51 -2.20
CA THR A 34 -13.78 19.27 -1.96
C THR A 34 -14.29 19.98 -3.21
N THR A 35 -13.39 20.40 -4.09
CA THR A 35 -13.71 21.18 -5.31
C THR A 35 -13.86 20.32 -6.56
N LYS A 36 -13.26 19.14 -6.58
CA LYS A 36 -13.30 18.19 -7.70
C LYS A 36 -14.02 16.93 -7.27
N ASN A 37 -15.00 16.49 -8.02
CA ASN A 37 -15.78 15.29 -7.70
C ASN A 37 -15.26 14.01 -8.36
N LYS A 38 -14.19 14.10 -9.17
CA LYS A 38 -13.59 12.96 -9.87
C LYS A 38 -12.12 13.23 -10.19
N GLY A 39 -11.27 12.25 -9.92
CA GLY A 39 -9.89 12.31 -10.40
C GLY A 39 -8.92 11.34 -9.76
N LYS A 40 -7.72 11.34 -10.30
CA LYS A 40 -6.59 10.55 -9.83
C LYS A 40 -5.79 11.34 -8.80
N VAL A 41 -5.45 10.67 -7.69
CA VAL A 41 -4.60 11.22 -6.62
C VAL A 41 -3.31 10.40 -6.57
N LEU A 42 -2.22 10.98 -7.06
CA LEU A 42 -0.93 10.31 -7.20
C LEU A 42 -0.04 10.65 -6.00
N VAL A 43 0.10 9.70 -5.07
CA VAL A 43 0.88 9.88 -3.86
C VAL A 43 1.78 8.67 -3.67
N PRO A 44 3.09 8.84 -3.47
CA PRO A 44 4.01 7.75 -3.19
C PRO A 44 3.58 6.93 -1.97
N THR A 45 3.99 5.67 -1.93
CA THR A 45 3.80 4.83 -0.74
C THR A 45 4.50 5.49 0.47
N GLY A 46 3.80 5.55 1.61
CA GLY A 46 4.27 6.28 2.80
C GLY A 46 3.86 7.77 2.83
N GLY A 47 3.29 8.31 1.75
CA GLY A 47 2.79 9.69 1.70
C GLY A 47 1.44 9.92 2.39
N GLY A 48 0.81 8.88 2.96
CA GLY A 48 -0.39 9.02 3.79
C GLY A 48 -1.72 9.11 3.01
N LYS A 49 -1.85 8.35 1.91
CA LYS A 49 -3.09 8.25 1.11
C LYS A 49 -4.33 7.94 1.96
N THR A 50 -4.23 6.95 2.84
CA THR A 50 -5.34 6.52 3.71
C THR A 50 -5.86 7.67 4.57
N LEU A 51 -4.97 8.47 5.15
CA LEU A 51 -5.37 9.61 5.99
C LEU A 51 -6.13 10.68 5.18
N CYS A 52 -5.77 10.90 3.91
CA CYS A 52 -6.55 11.80 3.03
C CYS A 52 -7.98 11.28 2.82
N MET A 53 -8.16 9.97 2.58
CA MET A 53 -9.48 9.36 2.45
C MET A 53 -10.30 9.48 3.75
N ILE A 54 -9.67 9.20 4.89
CA ILE A 54 -10.31 9.27 6.21
C ILE A 54 -10.79 10.69 6.52
N GLN A 55 -9.95 11.69 6.30
CA GLN A 55 -10.30 13.08 6.61
C GLN A 55 -11.38 13.62 5.66
N ASP A 56 -11.34 13.27 4.37
CA ASP A 56 -12.41 13.60 3.44
C ASP A 56 -13.72 12.89 3.84
N ALA A 57 -13.68 11.63 4.25
CA ALA A 57 -14.85 10.89 4.75
C ALA A 57 -15.41 11.50 6.05
N LYS A 58 -14.55 11.83 7.01
CA LYS A 58 -14.94 12.48 8.28
C LYS A 58 -15.67 13.80 8.01
N TRP A 59 -15.13 14.62 7.11
CA TRP A 59 -15.78 15.87 6.71
C TRP A 59 -17.14 15.62 6.06
N ARG A 60 -17.26 14.63 5.15
CA ARG A 60 -18.55 14.32 4.50
C ARG A 60 -19.57 13.81 5.50
N PHE A 61 -19.18 13.02 6.48
CA PHE A 61 -20.07 12.53 7.54
C PHE A 61 -20.51 13.61 8.53
N SER A 62 -19.87 14.77 8.51
CA SER A 62 -20.35 15.95 9.26
C SER A 62 -21.47 16.72 8.54
N MET A 63 -21.82 16.33 7.31
CA MET A 63 -22.93 16.92 6.56
C MET A 63 -24.28 16.58 7.22
N PRO A 64 -25.30 17.44 7.06
CA PRO A 64 -26.61 17.21 7.66
C PRO A 64 -27.34 15.95 7.17
N VAL A 65 -27.02 15.50 5.95
CA VAL A 65 -27.63 14.32 5.31
C VAL A 65 -26.67 13.14 5.44
N PRO A 66 -27.14 11.98 5.92
CA PRO A 66 -26.32 10.77 5.96
C PRO A 66 -25.69 10.44 4.60
N GLN A 67 -24.44 10.05 4.62
CA GLN A 67 -23.66 9.77 3.42
C GLN A 67 -23.30 8.28 3.35
N THR A 68 -23.25 7.75 2.13
CA THR A 68 -22.78 6.39 1.84
C THR A 68 -21.42 6.48 1.16
N ILE A 69 -20.40 5.97 1.85
CA ILE A 69 -19.03 5.96 1.36
C ILE A 69 -18.57 4.52 1.13
N VAL A 70 -18.01 4.26 -0.05
CA VAL A 70 -17.43 2.97 -0.43
C VAL A 70 -15.90 3.09 -0.50
N VAL A 71 -15.19 2.16 0.12
CA VAL A 71 -13.73 2.04 0.06
C VAL A 71 -13.37 0.74 -0.63
N VAL A 72 -12.71 0.82 -1.78
CA VAL A 72 -12.34 -0.33 -2.60
C VAL A 72 -10.85 -0.63 -2.43
N ALA A 73 -10.55 -1.83 -1.97
CA ALA A 73 -9.19 -2.31 -1.77
C ALA A 73 -8.84 -3.46 -2.74
N PRO A 74 -7.55 -3.70 -3.05
CA PRO A 74 -7.15 -4.82 -3.92
C PRO A 74 -7.35 -6.19 -3.28
N ARG A 75 -7.32 -6.28 -1.94
CA ARG A 75 -7.40 -7.55 -1.19
C ARG A 75 -8.25 -7.40 0.07
N ILE A 76 -8.83 -8.53 0.50
CA ILE A 76 -9.66 -8.61 1.73
C ILE A 76 -8.91 -8.12 2.95
N LEU A 77 -7.66 -8.54 3.12
CA LEU A 77 -6.85 -8.15 4.28
C LEU A 77 -6.62 -6.63 4.34
N LEU A 78 -6.41 -6.00 3.19
CA LEU A 78 -6.29 -4.54 3.12
C LEU A 78 -7.64 -3.85 3.35
N ALA A 79 -8.75 -4.41 2.88
CA ALA A 79 -10.08 -3.88 3.17
C ALA A 79 -10.36 -3.88 4.69
N ASN A 80 -9.99 -4.95 5.38
CA ASN A 80 -10.11 -5.04 6.85
C ASN A 80 -9.17 -4.05 7.56
N GLN A 81 -7.94 -3.90 7.08
CA GLN A 81 -6.99 -2.93 7.63
C GLN A 81 -7.49 -1.49 7.44
N LEU A 82 -7.97 -1.13 6.24
CA LEU A 82 -8.55 0.19 5.98
C LEU A 82 -9.77 0.44 6.88
N CYS A 83 -10.63 -0.56 7.08
CA CYS A 83 -11.74 -0.46 8.02
C CYS A 83 -11.26 -0.09 9.43
N SER A 84 -10.26 -0.79 9.95
CA SER A 84 -9.71 -0.49 11.27
C SER A 84 -9.12 0.92 11.34
N GLU A 85 -8.35 1.34 10.33
CA GLU A 85 -7.76 2.68 10.26
C GLU A 85 -8.84 3.79 10.16
N PHE A 86 -9.94 3.56 9.41
CA PHE A 86 -11.05 4.50 9.34
C PHE A 86 -11.77 4.63 10.69
N LEU A 87 -12.02 3.51 11.39
CA LEU A 87 -12.73 3.50 12.67
C LEU A 87 -11.90 4.01 13.86
N GLU A 88 -10.57 4.17 13.71
CA GLU A 88 -9.74 4.92 14.66
C GLU A 88 -10.07 6.43 14.66
N HIS A 89 -10.72 6.94 13.60
CA HIS A 89 -10.94 8.37 13.40
C HIS A 89 -12.42 8.74 13.16
N ILE A 90 -13.28 7.78 12.89
CA ILE A 90 -14.69 7.98 12.51
C ILE A 90 -15.57 7.15 13.40
N ASP A 91 -16.38 7.84 14.20
CA ASP A 91 -17.36 7.25 15.08
C ASP A 91 -18.77 7.34 14.49
N ASN A 92 -19.72 6.63 15.11
CA ASN A 92 -21.15 6.70 14.81
C ASN A 92 -21.52 6.42 13.34
N VAL A 93 -20.88 5.43 12.75
CA VAL A 93 -21.10 4.98 11.37
C VAL A 93 -21.50 3.51 11.34
N SER A 94 -22.35 3.13 10.38
CA SER A 94 -22.68 1.74 10.10
C SER A 94 -21.71 1.14 9.11
N VAL A 95 -21.15 -0.02 9.42
CA VAL A 95 -20.11 -0.68 8.63
C VAL A 95 -20.61 -1.95 7.99
N CYS A 96 -20.37 -2.11 6.69
CA CYS A 96 -20.60 -3.34 5.94
C CYS A 96 -19.34 -3.74 5.16
N HIS A 97 -19.03 -5.04 5.18
CA HIS A 97 -17.99 -5.61 4.32
C HIS A 97 -18.62 -6.39 3.18
N VAL A 98 -18.27 -6.02 1.95
CA VAL A 98 -18.72 -6.74 0.75
C VAL A 98 -17.54 -7.54 0.20
N HIS A 99 -17.23 -8.65 0.87
CA HIS A 99 -16.24 -9.65 0.47
C HIS A 99 -16.45 -10.97 1.23
N SER A 100 -15.79 -12.05 0.78
CA SER A 100 -15.94 -13.39 1.36
C SER A 100 -15.08 -13.68 2.59
N GLY A 101 -14.18 -12.77 2.97
CA GLY A 101 -13.26 -12.96 4.10
C GLY A 101 -13.92 -12.70 5.46
N ASP A 102 -13.21 -13.09 6.52
CA ASP A 102 -13.70 -12.86 7.88
C ASP A 102 -13.48 -11.41 8.32
N THR A 103 -14.44 -10.91 9.10
CA THR A 103 -14.44 -9.58 9.70
C THR A 103 -15.32 -9.60 10.95
N HIS A 104 -15.16 -8.63 11.85
CA HIS A 104 -15.98 -8.44 13.04
C HIS A 104 -17.27 -7.62 12.78
N HIS A 105 -17.44 -7.12 11.56
CA HIS A 105 -18.60 -6.34 11.13
C HIS A 105 -19.55 -7.17 10.28
N PHE A 106 -20.73 -6.63 10.00
CA PHE A 106 -21.66 -7.24 9.05
C PHE A 106 -20.98 -7.45 7.70
N LYS A 107 -21.10 -8.65 7.15
CA LYS A 107 -20.51 -8.99 5.85
C LYS A 107 -21.48 -9.78 4.99
N THR A 108 -21.47 -9.49 3.69
CA THR A 108 -22.20 -10.29 2.70
C THR A 108 -21.65 -10.01 1.31
N THR A 109 -21.82 -10.98 0.39
CA THR A 109 -21.61 -10.82 -1.04
C THR A 109 -22.89 -11.00 -1.83
N ARG A 110 -24.04 -11.11 -1.14
CA ARG A 110 -25.36 -11.29 -1.77
C ARG A 110 -26.02 -9.92 -1.97
N PRO A 111 -26.29 -9.51 -3.24
CA PRO A 111 -26.82 -8.18 -3.54
C PRO A 111 -28.09 -7.85 -2.76
N LYS A 112 -29.03 -8.80 -2.64
CA LYS A 112 -30.29 -8.62 -1.89
C LYS A 112 -30.03 -8.30 -0.41
N GLN A 113 -29.06 -8.97 0.22
CA GLN A 113 -28.72 -8.69 1.63
C GLN A 113 -28.00 -7.35 1.79
N ILE A 114 -27.20 -6.92 0.79
CA ILE A 114 -26.60 -5.57 0.78
C ILE A 114 -27.73 -4.53 0.75
N GLN A 115 -28.70 -4.69 -0.16
CA GLN A 115 -29.85 -3.82 -0.31
C GLN A 115 -30.69 -3.75 0.98
N GLU A 116 -31.05 -4.90 1.55
CA GLU A 116 -31.83 -4.98 2.80
C GLU A 116 -31.11 -4.27 3.96
N TRP A 117 -29.79 -4.51 4.11
CA TRP A 117 -28.99 -3.86 5.14
C TRP A 117 -28.89 -2.34 4.91
N TYR A 118 -28.71 -1.89 3.68
CA TYR A 118 -28.65 -0.49 3.31
C TYR A 118 -29.95 0.24 3.67
N HIS A 119 -31.10 -0.28 3.28
CA HIS A 119 -32.41 0.34 3.55
C HIS A 119 -32.78 0.35 5.04
N ASN A 120 -32.28 -0.58 5.82
CA ASN A 120 -32.50 -0.61 7.28
C ASN A 120 -31.50 0.29 8.05
N THR A 121 -30.60 0.99 7.35
CA THR A 121 -29.58 1.81 7.98
C THR A 121 -29.94 3.30 7.83
N VAL A 122 -30.08 4.01 8.94
CA VAL A 122 -30.44 5.45 8.98
C VAL A 122 -29.25 6.38 9.28
N LYS A 123 -28.06 5.80 9.49
CA LYS A 123 -26.82 6.53 9.81
C LYS A 123 -25.93 6.66 8.58
N ASN A 124 -24.85 7.41 8.72
CA ASN A 124 -23.74 7.36 7.78
C ASN A 124 -23.26 5.91 7.55
N ILE A 125 -22.94 5.57 6.33
CA ILE A 125 -22.60 4.22 5.90
C ILE A 125 -21.15 4.18 5.37
N LEU A 126 -20.35 3.24 5.88
CA LEU A 126 -19.06 2.84 5.33
C LEU A 126 -19.14 1.42 4.78
N ILE A 127 -18.89 1.25 3.50
CA ILE A 127 -18.80 -0.07 2.86
C ILE A 127 -17.34 -0.32 2.45
N PHE A 128 -16.75 -1.38 3.00
CA PHE A 128 -15.43 -1.84 2.58
C PHE A 128 -15.57 -3.03 1.64
N THR A 129 -14.97 -2.94 0.46
CA THR A 129 -15.05 -3.98 -0.55
C THR A 129 -13.72 -4.22 -1.23
N THR A 130 -13.66 -5.28 -2.04
CA THR A 130 -12.52 -5.51 -2.93
C THR A 130 -12.93 -5.28 -4.37
N TYR A 131 -11.95 -5.03 -5.26
CA TYR A 131 -12.21 -4.95 -6.70
C TYR A 131 -12.98 -6.18 -7.22
N HIS A 132 -12.71 -7.35 -6.65
CA HIS A 132 -13.40 -8.61 -6.97
C HIS A 132 -14.89 -8.59 -6.61
N SER A 133 -15.26 -7.90 -5.56
CA SER A 133 -16.64 -7.92 -5.02
C SER A 133 -17.41 -6.64 -5.33
N LEU A 134 -16.77 -5.64 -5.92
CA LEU A 134 -17.38 -4.32 -6.20
C LEU A 134 -18.69 -4.43 -7.02
N HIS A 135 -18.72 -5.33 -8.00
CA HIS A 135 -19.91 -5.57 -8.81
C HIS A 135 -21.12 -6.03 -7.99
N ARG A 136 -20.93 -6.62 -6.80
CA ARG A 136 -22.05 -7.02 -5.91
C ARG A 136 -22.80 -5.82 -5.34
N ILE A 137 -22.10 -4.68 -5.15
CA ILE A 137 -22.75 -3.43 -4.75
C ILE A 137 -23.52 -2.86 -5.95
N GLN A 138 -22.98 -2.94 -7.15
CA GLN A 138 -23.66 -2.54 -8.38
C GLN A 138 -24.94 -3.36 -8.62
N GLU A 139 -24.93 -4.65 -8.31
CA GLU A 139 -26.08 -5.56 -8.45
C GLU A 139 -27.16 -5.34 -7.34
N ALA A 140 -26.82 -4.66 -6.26
CA ALA A 140 -27.77 -4.29 -5.21
C ALA A 140 -28.58 -3.07 -5.66
N ILE A 141 -29.86 -3.27 -5.95
CA ILE A 141 -30.76 -2.23 -6.46
C ILE A 141 -30.93 -1.14 -5.38
N ASP A 142 -31.00 0.11 -5.81
CA ASP A 142 -31.24 1.32 -4.99
C ASP A 142 -30.17 1.60 -3.92
N VAL A 143 -28.98 1.03 -4.03
CA VAL A 143 -27.83 1.43 -3.20
C VAL A 143 -27.17 2.65 -3.85
N GLU A 144 -27.42 3.81 -3.30
CA GLU A 144 -26.78 5.05 -3.72
C GLU A 144 -25.41 5.20 -3.08
N VAL A 145 -24.42 5.61 -3.85
CA VAL A 145 -23.04 5.85 -3.38
C VAL A 145 -22.68 7.31 -3.57
N ASP A 146 -22.51 8.03 -2.45
CA ASP A 146 -22.10 9.43 -2.47
C ASP A 146 -20.64 9.60 -2.80
N THR A 147 -19.78 8.81 -2.18
CA THR A 147 -18.35 8.88 -2.42
C THR A 147 -17.74 7.48 -2.51
N ILE A 148 -16.86 7.29 -3.49
CA ILE A 148 -16.08 6.06 -3.62
C ILE A 148 -14.59 6.36 -3.70
N TYR A 149 -13.81 5.70 -2.85
CA TYR A 149 -12.35 5.72 -2.88
C TYR A 149 -11.83 4.40 -3.42
N PHE A 150 -11.02 4.47 -4.44
CA PHE A 150 -10.31 3.34 -5.03
C PHE A 150 -8.86 3.36 -4.54
N ASP A 151 -8.52 2.52 -3.56
CA ASP A 151 -7.14 2.37 -3.11
C ASP A 151 -6.37 1.45 -4.04
N GLU A 152 -5.06 1.73 -4.22
CA GLU A 152 -4.19 1.09 -5.21
C GLU A 152 -4.89 0.98 -6.58
N ALA A 153 -5.36 2.13 -7.07
CA ALA A 153 -6.26 2.24 -8.23
C ALA A 153 -5.69 1.71 -9.55
N HIS A 154 -4.39 1.41 -9.63
CA HIS A 154 -3.80 0.69 -10.76
C HIS A 154 -4.39 -0.72 -10.96
N ASN A 155 -5.10 -1.28 -9.95
CA ASN A 155 -5.83 -2.53 -10.07
C ASN A 155 -7.14 -2.39 -10.85
N SER A 156 -7.73 -1.21 -10.89
CA SER A 156 -9.02 -0.90 -11.54
C SER A 156 -9.08 -1.29 -13.01
N VAL A 157 -7.94 -1.28 -13.70
CA VAL A 157 -7.85 -1.54 -15.15
C VAL A 157 -7.80 -3.02 -15.52
N GLN A 158 -7.93 -3.93 -14.56
CA GLN A 158 -8.01 -5.36 -14.86
C GLN A 158 -9.35 -5.68 -15.54
N LYS A 159 -9.34 -6.56 -16.53
CA LYS A 159 -10.50 -6.91 -17.35
C LYS A 159 -11.77 -7.16 -16.55
N ASN A 160 -11.65 -7.92 -15.45
CA ASN A 160 -12.78 -8.32 -14.62
C ASN A 160 -13.24 -7.23 -13.63
N PHE A 161 -12.45 -6.17 -13.43
CA PHE A 161 -12.76 -5.10 -12.48
C PHE A 161 -13.25 -3.83 -13.16
N LEU A 162 -12.71 -3.55 -14.35
CA LEU A 162 -12.99 -2.31 -15.08
C LEU A 162 -14.49 -2.04 -15.31
N PRO A 163 -15.37 -3.04 -15.61
CA PRO A 163 -16.80 -2.77 -15.79
C PRO A 163 -17.48 -2.19 -14.55
N ALA A 164 -17.22 -2.75 -13.36
CA ALA A 164 -17.79 -2.22 -12.12
C ALA A 164 -17.18 -0.86 -11.74
N VAL A 165 -15.89 -0.64 -12.01
CA VAL A 165 -15.23 0.65 -11.83
C VAL A 165 -15.84 1.71 -12.75
N ASP A 166 -16.10 1.38 -14.02
CA ASP A 166 -16.76 2.28 -14.98
C ASP A 166 -18.16 2.64 -14.50
N TYR A 167 -18.96 1.67 -14.05
CA TYR A 167 -20.27 1.91 -13.47
C TYR A 167 -20.20 2.96 -12.34
N PHE A 168 -19.39 2.73 -11.31
CA PHE A 168 -19.28 3.70 -10.21
C PHE A 168 -18.63 5.02 -10.61
N SER A 169 -17.80 5.02 -11.65
CA SER A 169 -17.29 6.26 -12.25
C SER A 169 -18.40 7.14 -12.85
N GLN A 170 -19.52 6.57 -13.26
CA GLN A 170 -20.67 7.27 -13.80
C GLN A 170 -21.67 7.62 -12.69
N TYR A 171 -22.00 6.69 -11.83
CA TYR A 171 -23.14 6.80 -10.91
C TYR A 171 -22.79 7.30 -9.49
N ALA A 172 -21.60 7.06 -8.96
CA ALA A 172 -21.22 7.68 -7.69
C ALA A 172 -21.10 9.19 -7.82
N SER A 173 -21.57 9.96 -6.83
CA SER A 173 -21.47 11.43 -6.87
C SER A 173 -20.03 11.90 -6.87
N ARG A 174 -19.15 11.26 -6.09
CA ARG A 174 -17.71 11.54 -6.00
C ARG A 174 -16.90 10.27 -6.10
N LYS A 175 -15.76 10.32 -6.83
CA LYS A 175 -14.90 9.18 -7.12
C LYS A 175 -13.45 9.57 -7.24
N TYR A 176 -12.62 8.96 -6.37
CA TYR A 176 -11.19 9.27 -6.28
C TYR A 176 -10.34 8.03 -6.40
N PHE A 177 -9.34 8.10 -7.26
CA PHE A 177 -8.45 7.00 -7.63
C PHE A 177 -7.06 7.22 -7.06
N PHE A 178 -6.77 6.59 -5.93
CA PHE A 178 -5.50 6.73 -5.22
C PHE A 178 -4.49 5.69 -5.68
N THR A 179 -3.33 6.12 -6.10
CA THR A 179 -2.20 5.22 -6.43
C THR A 179 -0.87 5.96 -6.41
N ALA A 180 0.23 5.23 -6.18
CA ALA A 180 1.58 5.75 -6.40
C ALA A 180 2.04 5.54 -7.86
N THR A 181 1.46 4.57 -8.55
CA THR A 181 1.94 4.07 -9.84
C THR A 181 0.76 3.85 -10.79
N PRO A 182 0.32 4.88 -11.53
CA PRO A 182 -0.79 4.74 -12.45
C PRO A 182 -0.45 3.72 -13.56
N LYS A 183 -1.45 2.93 -13.93
CA LYS A 183 -1.32 1.92 -14.98
C LYS A 183 -2.08 2.36 -16.22
N GLU A 184 -1.33 2.71 -17.23
CA GLU A 184 -1.86 3.15 -18.53
C GLU A 184 -1.86 2.02 -19.55
N ASN A 185 -2.62 2.17 -20.62
CA ASN A 185 -2.64 1.25 -21.74
C ASN A 185 -2.46 2.02 -23.04
N ARG A 186 -1.84 1.40 -24.05
CA ARG A 186 -1.72 1.99 -25.40
C ARG A 186 -3.09 2.24 -26.02
N ASN A 187 -4.09 1.40 -25.73
CA ASN A 187 -5.49 1.73 -25.94
C ASN A 187 -6.01 2.48 -24.71
N PRO A 188 -6.20 3.80 -24.75
CA PRO A 188 -6.60 4.57 -23.57
C PRO A 188 -7.87 4.06 -22.90
N LEU A 189 -8.79 3.44 -23.64
CA LEU A 189 -10.03 2.89 -23.09
C LEU A 189 -9.80 1.79 -22.03
N LEU A 190 -8.64 1.17 -22.03
CA LEU A 190 -8.29 0.03 -21.15
C LEU A 190 -7.30 0.40 -20.03
N GLY A 191 -6.95 1.68 -19.89
CA GLY A 191 -5.97 2.15 -18.91
C GLY A 191 -6.48 3.30 -18.05
N MET A 192 -5.71 3.67 -17.03
CA MET A 192 -5.99 4.86 -16.20
C MET A 192 -5.82 6.17 -16.98
N ASN A 193 -5.31 6.15 -18.19
CA ASN A 193 -5.33 7.24 -19.14
C ASN A 193 -6.72 7.43 -19.82
N ASN A 194 -7.72 6.60 -19.51
CA ASN A 194 -9.12 6.86 -19.85
C ASN A 194 -9.71 7.93 -18.90
N THR A 195 -9.67 9.18 -19.32
CA THR A 195 -10.17 10.31 -18.53
C THR A 195 -11.68 10.28 -18.30
N LYS A 196 -12.44 9.58 -19.14
CA LYS A 196 -13.90 9.41 -18.93
C LYS A 196 -14.18 8.62 -17.66
N ILE A 197 -13.41 7.57 -17.40
CA ILE A 197 -13.54 6.74 -16.19
C ILE A 197 -12.77 7.37 -15.03
N PHE A 198 -11.47 7.65 -15.20
CA PHE A 198 -10.56 7.99 -14.11
C PHE A 198 -10.43 9.50 -13.83
N GLY A 199 -10.97 10.35 -14.70
CA GLY A 199 -10.76 11.79 -14.61
C GLY A 199 -9.30 12.20 -14.87
N ASN A 200 -9.01 13.47 -14.64
CA ASN A 200 -7.64 13.99 -14.68
C ASN A 200 -6.89 13.69 -13.38
N VAL A 201 -5.58 13.90 -13.38
CA VAL A 201 -4.79 13.97 -12.14
C VAL A 201 -5.21 15.27 -11.43
N ILE A 202 -5.80 15.14 -10.25
CA ILE A 202 -6.20 16.29 -9.43
C ILE A 202 -5.15 16.66 -8.39
N ALA A 203 -4.34 15.68 -7.97
CA ALA A 203 -3.22 15.92 -7.08
C ALA A 203 -2.07 14.95 -7.39
N GLN A 204 -0.85 15.45 -7.33
CA GLN A 204 0.37 14.66 -7.44
C GLN A 204 1.39 15.17 -6.43
N VAL A 205 1.93 14.26 -5.62
CA VAL A 205 2.94 14.58 -4.61
C VAL A 205 4.28 13.99 -5.03
N PRO A 206 5.30 14.80 -5.32
CA PRO A 206 6.63 14.30 -5.65
C PRO A 206 7.31 13.65 -4.43
N ALA A 207 7.90 12.46 -4.60
CA ALA A 207 8.62 11.80 -3.52
C ALA A 207 9.82 12.63 -2.97
N PRO A 208 10.59 13.35 -3.79
CA PRO A 208 11.63 14.25 -3.27
C PRO A 208 11.12 15.29 -2.28
N GLU A 209 9.91 15.81 -2.47
CA GLU A 209 9.29 16.74 -1.52
C GLU A 209 9.02 16.07 -0.18
N LEU A 210 8.50 14.85 -0.19
CA LEU A 210 8.27 14.08 1.04
C LEU A 210 9.58 13.76 1.76
N ILE A 211 10.67 13.50 1.04
CA ILE A 211 12.01 13.29 1.59
C ILE A 211 12.55 14.60 2.18
N ALA A 212 12.44 15.70 1.45
CA ALA A 212 12.92 17.01 1.91
C ALA A 212 12.21 17.48 3.19
N LYS A 213 10.91 17.15 3.34
CA LYS A 213 10.13 17.44 4.54
C LYS A 213 10.29 16.40 5.66
N GLY A 214 11.06 15.32 5.42
CA GLY A 214 11.28 14.27 6.42
C GLY A 214 10.05 13.37 6.67
N TYR A 215 9.14 13.25 5.72
CA TYR A 215 7.98 12.37 5.84
C TYR A 215 8.27 10.93 5.43
N ILE A 216 9.25 10.74 4.57
CA ILE A 216 9.86 9.46 4.19
C ILE A 216 11.37 9.64 4.10
N ILE A 217 12.12 8.54 4.13
CA ILE A 217 13.56 8.53 3.92
C ILE A 217 13.90 8.12 2.47
N PRO A 218 15.08 8.50 1.94
CA PRO A 218 15.48 8.13 0.59
C PRO A 218 15.74 6.63 0.47
N PRO A 219 15.45 5.99 -0.67
CA PRO A 219 15.91 4.64 -0.96
C PRO A 219 17.39 4.66 -1.33
N LYS A 220 18.13 3.62 -0.91
CA LYS A 220 19.54 3.40 -1.32
C LYS A 220 19.69 2.03 -1.93
N VAL A 221 20.01 2.01 -3.23
CA VAL A 221 20.29 0.77 -3.97
C VAL A 221 21.73 0.33 -3.70
N LYS A 222 21.91 -0.95 -3.40
CA LYS A 222 23.21 -1.61 -3.32
C LYS A 222 23.16 -2.94 -4.07
N ALA A 223 23.87 -2.99 -5.20
CA ALA A 223 24.12 -4.22 -5.94
C ALA A 223 25.48 -4.82 -5.53
N VAL A 224 25.48 -6.10 -5.21
CA VAL A 224 26.72 -6.81 -4.84
C VAL A 224 26.90 -8.00 -5.77
N LYS A 225 28.04 -8.04 -6.45
CA LYS A 225 28.41 -9.16 -7.34
C LYS A 225 28.93 -10.32 -6.51
N TYR A 226 28.36 -11.49 -6.73
CA TYR A 226 28.80 -12.73 -6.13
C TYR A 226 29.44 -13.61 -7.21
N PRO A 227 30.65 -14.18 -6.99
CA PRO A 227 31.19 -15.16 -7.88
C PRO A 227 30.29 -16.39 -7.91
N VAL A 228 29.97 -16.87 -9.10
CA VAL A 228 29.28 -18.16 -9.25
C VAL A 228 30.32 -19.26 -9.00
N GLY A 229 30.43 -19.68 -7.74
CA GLY A 229 31.25 -20.83 -7.36
C GLY A 229 30.57 -22.16 -7.67
N HIS A 230 31.25 -23.25 -7.40
CA HIS A 230 30.66 -24.58 -7.43
C HIS A 230 29.77 -24.76 -6.18
N TYR A 231 28.48 -24.55 -6.35
CA TYR A 231 27.47 -24.84 -5.35
C TYR A 231 26.63 -26.04 -5.79
N ASP A 232 26.27 -26.89 -4.84
CA ASP A 232 25.51 -28.10 -5.13
C ASP A 232 24.08 -27.83 -5.57
N SER A 233 23.52 -26.65 -5.21
CA SER A 233 22.15 -26.28 -5.57
C SER A 233 21.95 -24.75 -5.59
N GLN A 234 20.85 -24.33 -6.23
CA GLN A 234 20.44 -22.90 -6.25
C GLN A 234 20.09 -22.42 -4.82
N GLU A 235 19.55 -23.29 -3.99
CA GLU A 235 19.19 -22.98 -2.61
C GLU A 235 20.42 -22.66 -1.76
N GLU A 236 21.55 -23.34 -2.00
CA GLU A 236 22.82 -23.05 -1.33
C GLU A 236 23.37 -21.68 -1.74
N ILE A 237 23.31 -21.32 -3.03
CA ILE A 237 23.69 -19.99 -3.50
C ILE A 237 22.80 -18.92 -2.83
N ASP A 238 21.48 -19.10 -2.88
CA ASP A 238 20.52 -18.16 -2.30
C ASP A 238 20.76 -18.01 -0.79
N LYS A 239 21.06 -19.11 -0.09
CA LYS A 239 21.42 -19.12 1.34
C LYS A 239 22.65 -18.26 1.62
N GLU A 240 23.77 -18.55 0.95
CA GLU A 240 25.04 -17.83 1.17
C GLU A 240 24.91 -16.33 0.90
N VAL A 241 24.24 -15.97 -0.18
CA VAL A 241 24.03 -14.57 -0.58
C VAL A 241 23.18 -13.82 0.44
N ILE A 242 22.10 -14.42 0.94
CA ILE A 242 21.26 -13.77 1.94
C ILE A 242 22.00 -13.66 3.29
N LEU A 243 22.67 -14.74 3.73
CA LEU A 243 23.44 -14.72 4.98
C LEU A 243 24.59 -13.72 4.95
N ASP A 244 25.30 -13.63 3.83
CA ASP A 244 26.34 -12.62 3.62
C ASP A 244 25.79 -11.21 3.76
N ALA A 245 24.65 -10.92 3.12
CA ALA A 245 23.98 -9.63 3.25
C ALA A 245 23.57 -9.33 4.71
N LEU A 246 22.99 -10.32 5.42
CA LEU A 246 22.57 -10.15 6.82
C LEU A 246 23.76 -9.92 7.76
N LYS A 247 24.93 -10.53 7.47
CA LYS A 247 26.13 -10.46 8.30
C LYS A 247 26.97 -9.22 8.04
N ASN A 248 27.17 -8.88 6.79
CA ASN A 248 28.19 -7.90 6.36
C ASN A 248 27.61 -6.53 6.00
N GLU A 249 26.28 -6.41 5.83
CA GLU A 249 25.64 -5.16 5.47
C GLU A 249 25.00 -4.46 6.67
N LYS A 250 25.21 -3.14 6.79
CA LYS A 250 24.54 -2.32 7.81
C LYS A 250 23.05 -2.13 7.49
N HIS A 251 22.24 -1.91 8.51
CA HIS A 251 20.80 -1.64 8.41
C HIS A 251 20.01 -2.82 7.79
N MET A 252 20.35 -4.04 8.20
CA MET A 252 19.67 -5.27 7.75
C MET A 252 18.86 -5.95 8.88
N ASP A 253 18.46 -5.21 9.93
CA ASP A 253 17.82 -5.81 11.11
C ASP A 253 16.43 -6.41 10.83
N LYS A 254 15.67 -5.79 9.92
CA LYS A 254 14.30 -6.18 9.56
C LYS A 254 14.18 -6.24 8.04
N VAL A 255 14.38 -7.42 7.51
CA VAL A 255 14.61 -7.63 6.08
C VAL A 255 13.44 -8.31 5.40
N LEU A 256 13.00 -7.74 4.29
CA LEU A 256 12.03 -8.34 3.38
C LEU A 256 12.78 -8.99 2.22
N VAL A 257 12.56 -10.29 1.97
CA VAL A 257 13.15 -11.01 0.83
C VAL A 257 12.07 -11.35 -0.19
N THR A 258 12.20 -10.80 -1.39
CA THR A 258 11.32 -11.15 -2.51
C THR A 258 11.85 -12.39 -3.22
N ALA A 259 11.34 -13.56 -2.83
CA ALA A 259 11.82 -14.84 -3.34
C ALA A 259 11.39 -15.14 -4.78
N LYS A 260 12.12 -16.01 -5.46
CA LYS A 260 11.85 -16.44 -6.84
C LYS A 260 10.53 -17.19 -6.99
N SER A 261 10.21 -18.07 -6.03
CA SER A 261 8.98 -18.84 -6.00
C SER A 261 8.65 -19.31 -4.57
N THR A 262 7.43 -19.80 -4.37
CA THR A 262 7.03 -20.42 -3.10
C THR A 262 7.80 -21.72 -2.83
N THR A 263 8.13 -22.48 -3.86
CA THR A 263 8.96 -23.69 -3.77
C THR A 263 10.39 -23.35 -3.35
N ASN A 264 10.97 -22.28 -3.92
CA ASN A 264 12.30 -21.82 -3.56
C ASN A 264 12.38 -21.40 -2.08
N ILE A 265 11.37 -20.70 -1.54
CA ILE A 265 11.30 -20.38 -0.11
C ILE A 265 11.32 -21.68 0.72
N ASN A 266 10.46 -22.63 0.37
CA ASN A 266 10.35 -23.89 1.10
C ASN A 266 11.66 -24.71 1.06
N ASN A 267 12.30 -24.78 -0.09
CA ASN A 267 13.57 -25.49 -0.27
C ASN A 267 14.68 -24.82 0.52
N LEU A 268 14.84 -23.50 0.41
CA LEU A 268 15.84 -22.74 1.16
C LEU A 268 15.72 -22.99 2.68
N ILE A 269 14.52 -23.00 3.23
CA ILE A 269 14.31 -23.13 4.67
C ILE A 269 14.44 -24.58 5.13
N ASN A 270 13.94 -25.56 4.37
CA ASN A 270 13.83 -26.94 4.82
C ASN A 270 14.94 -27.88 4.30
N ARG A 271 15.65 -27.50 3.21
CA ARG A 271 16.73 -28.33 2.63
C ARG A 271 18.12 -27.80 2.93
N THR A 272 18.22 -26.63 3.56
CA THR A 272 19.50 -26.05 3.98
C THR A 272 19.47 -25.77 5.49
N ASN A 273 20.61 -25.43 6.06
CA ASN A 273 20.72 -24.98 7.45
C ASN A 273 20.45 -23.49 7.66
N PHE A 274 19.81 -22.83 6.69
CA PHE A 274 19.55 -21.38 6.68
C PHE A 274 18.90 -20.89 7.98
N GLN A 275 17.84 -21.57 8.43
CA GLN A 275 17.12 -21.16 9.65
C GLN A 275 17.99 -21.23 10.89
N ALA A 276 18.81 -22.29 11.04
CA ALA A 276 19.73 -22.43 12.17
C ALA A 276 20.79 -21.31 12.18
N LEU A 277 21.35 -20.99 11.02
CA LEU A 277 22.32 -19.89 10.87
C LEU A 277 21.69 -18.52 11.13
N CYS A 278 20.46 -18.28 10.70
CA CYS A 278 19.73 -17.07 11.06
C CYS A 278 19.53 -16.94 12.57
N HIS A 279 19.14 -18.02 13.24
CA HIS A 279 18.96 -18.04 14.70
C HIS A 279 20.26 -17.78 15.46
N SER A 280 21.40 -18.32 15.00
CA SER A 280 22.70 -18.02 15.60
C SER A 280 23.07 -16.53 15.51
N MET A 281 22.62 -15.84 14.47
CA MET A 281 22.75 -14.39 14.30
C MET A 281 21.61 -13.59 14.96
N LYS A 282 20.74 -14.23 15.77
CA LYS A 282 19.57 -13.63 16.45
C LYS A 282 18.46 -13.15 15.52
N TYR A 283 18.37 -13.68 14.30
CA TYR A 283 17.26 -13.40 13.39
C TYR A 283 16.14 -14.43 13.55
N ASN A 284 14.91 -13.93 13.57
CA ASN A 284 13.72 -14.75 13.38
C ASN A 284 13.46 -14.93 11.88
N VAL A 285 13.02 -16.13 11.49
CA VAL A 285 12.70 -16.45 10.09
C VAL A 285 11.19 -16.53 9.92
N LEU A 286 10.65 -15.66 9.07
CA LEU A 286 9.23 -15.60 8.75
C LEU A 286 9.01 -15.88 7.28
N HIS A 287 7.98 -16.61 6.94
CA HIS A 287 7.54 -16.70 5.56
C HIS A 287 6.03 -16.88 5.45
N ILE A 288 5.47 -16.30 4.41
CA ILE A 288 4.05 -16.41 4.09
C ILE A 288 3.86 -16.69 2.61
N THR A 289 3.13 -17.74 2.31
CA THR A 289 2.85 -18.17 0.93
C THR A 289 1.40 -18.64 0.82
N SER A 290 0.84 -18.61 -0.40
CA SER A 290 -0.49 -19.16 -0.67
C SER A 290 -0.54 -20.68 -0.48
N LYS A 291 0.56 -21.38 -0.78
CA LYS A 291 0.64 -22.84 -0.75
C LYS A 291 0.87 -23.40 0.66
N TYR A 292 1.77 -22.78 1.44
CA TYR A 292 2.20 -23.32 2.75
C TYR A 292 1.61 -22.56 3.93
N GLY A 293 0.94 -21.41 3.68
CA GLY A 293 0.39 -20.53 4.72
C GLY A 293 1.46 -19.63 5.36
N ALA A 294 1.21 -19.25 6.61
CA ALA A 294 2.07 -18.39 7.40
C ALA A 294 2.88 -19.23 8.40
N ILE A 295 4.20 -19.06 8.41
CA ILE A 295 5.13 -19.82 9.23
C ILE A 295 6.14 -18.88 9.88
N ILE A 296 6.39 -19.06 11.17
CA ILE A 296 7.35 -18.30 11.98
C ILE A 296 8.27 -19.30 12.68
N ASN A 297 9.58 -19.21 12.43
CA ASN A 297 10.60 -20.08 13.02
C ASN A 297 10.23 -21.57 12.89
N GLY A 298 9.76 -21.99 11.71
CA GLY A 298 9.35 -23.35 11.40
C GLY A 298 7.97 -23.77 11.93
N LYS A 299 7.27 -22.91 12.69
CA LYS A 299 5.94 -23.22 13.23
C LYS A 299 4.84 -22.54 12.40
N LYS A 300 3.83 -23.31 12.00
CA LYS A 300 2.65 -22.80 11.31
C LYS A 300 1.79 -22.00 12.28
N VAL A 301 1.35 -20.81 11.83
CA VAL A 301 0.49 -19.90 12.60
C VAL A 301 -0.68 -19.43 11.76
N SER A 302 -1.70 -18.81 12.38
CA SER A 302 -2.74 -18.11 11.63
C SER A 302 -2.16 -16.89 10.92
N ARG A 303 -2.82 -16.43 9.84
CA ARG A 303 -2.41 -15.19 9.17
C ARG A 303 -2.48 -14.00 10.11
N GLU A 304 -3.50 -13.91 10.91
CA GLU A 304 -3.67 -12.86 11.92
C GLU A 304 -2.51 -12.84 12.91
N THR A 305 -2.18 -13.98 13.52
CA THR A 305 -1.02 -14.13 14.43
C THR A 305 0.27 -13.70 13.73
N PHE A 306 0.46 -14.11 12.46
CA PHE A 306 1.64 -13.74 11.69
C PHE A 306 1.80 -12.23 11.55
N PHE A 307 0.75 -11.51 11.14
CA PHE A 307 0.80 -10.07 10.95
C PHE A 307 0.90 -9.31 12.27
N ASN A 308 0.23 -9.76 13.31
CA ASN A 308 0.32 -9.16 14.64
C ASN A 308 1.74 -9.26 15.21
N LEU A 309 2.37 -10.44 15.13
CA LEU A 309 3.76 -10.63 15.57
C LEU A 309 4.75 -9.86 14.70
N MET A 310 4.56 -9.86 13.39
CA MET A 310 5.41 -9.11 12.47
C MET A 310 5.39 -7.61 12.77
N ASN A 311 4.21 -7.02 12.99
CA ASN A 311 4.08 -5.61 13.35
C ASN A 311 4.64 -5.31 14.74
N LYS A 312 4.40 -6.19 15.72
CA LYS A 312 4.99 -6.09 17.06
C LYS A 312 6.52 -6.09 16.99
N TRP A 313 7.11 -7.04 16.26
CA TRP A 313 8.57 -7.12 16.09
C TRP A 313 9.12 -6.00 15.21
N GLY A 314 8.33 -5.51 14.26
CA GLY A 314 8.66 -4.34 13.44
C GLY A 314 8.91 -3.10 14.28
N ASN A 315 8.13 -2.92 15.34
CA ASN A 315 8.25 -1.78 16.25
C ASN A 315 9.23 -2.03 17.42
N ASP A 316 9.69 -3.26 17.62
CA ASP A 316 10.64 -3.61 18.70
C ASP A 316 12.09 -3.46 18.18
N PRO A 317 12.89 -2.52 18.74
CA PRO A 317 14.27 -2.29 18.29
C PRO A 317 15.21 -3.47 18.55
N MET A 318 14.88 -4.36 19.51
CA MET A 318 15.70 -5.51 19.87
C MET A 318 15.43 -6.73 18.98
N LYS A 319 14.36 -6.73 18.19
CA LYS A 319 13.98 -7.85 17.34
C LYS A 319 14.56 -7.69 15.94
N LYS A 320 15.23 -8.77 15.49
CA LYS A 320 15.68 -8.93 14.11
C LYS A 320 14.88 -10.03 13.43
N PHE A 321 14.55 -9.80 12.16
CA PHE A 321 13.89 -10.84 11.37
C PHE A 321 14.22 -10.75 9.88
N VAL A 322 14.16 -11.90 9.23
CA VAL A 322 14.13 -12.02 7.78
C VAL A 322 12.81 -12.64 7.35
N MET A 323 12.08 -11.94 6.49
CA MET A 323 10.76 -12.34 6.05
C MET A 323 10.73 -12.59 4.55
N PHE A 324 10.31 -13.79 4.17
CA PHE A 324 10.19 -14.20 2.78
C PHE A 324 8.76 -14.12 2.28
N HIS A 325 8.61 -13.60 1.08
CA HIS A 325 7.35 -13.66 0.34
C HIS A 325 7.58 -13.82 -1.16
N HIS A 326 6.57 -14.29 -1.87
CA HIS A 326 6.56 -14.29 -3.32
C HIS A 326 5.57 -13.27 -3.90
N SER A 327 4.31 -13.31 -3.50
CA SER A 327 3.26 -12.43 -4.04
C SER A 327 2.32 -11.82 -2.99
N ILE A 328 2.19 -12.44 -1.82
CA ILE A 328 1.16 -12.06 -0.81
C ILE A 328 1.36 -10.65 -0.27
N LEU A 329 2.61 -10.18 -0.17
CA LEU A 329 2.92 -8.86 0.36
C LEU A 329 3.03 -7.76 -0.71
N SER A 330 2.85 -8.08 -1.99
CA SER A 330 2.96 -7.09 -3.07
C SER A 330 1.84 -6.04 -3.05
N GLU A 331 0.73 -6.29 -2.37
CA GLU A 331 -0.45 -5.44 -2.42
C GLU A 331 -0.79 -4.85 -1.05
N GLY A 332 -0.32 -3.64 -0.80
CA GLY A 332 -0.87 -2.71 0.21
C GLY A 332 -0.64 -3.01 1.70
N MET A 333 -0.23 -4.21 2.11
CA MET A 333 -0.11 -4.55 3.54
C MET A 333 0.96 -3.73 4.27
N ASN A 334 0.60 -3.19 5.41
CA ASN A 334 1.52 -2.47 6.27
C ASN A 334 2.47 -3.42 6.98
N VAL A 335 3.77 -3.31 6.71
CA VAL A 335 4.84 -3.97 7.45
C VAL A 335 5.64 -2.91 8.17
N SER A 336 5.47 -2.83 9.48
CA SER A 336 6.17 -1.84 10.30
C SER A 336 7.67 -2.13 10.39
N GLY A 337 8.48 -1.08 10.45
CA GLY A 337 9.87 -1.12 10.86
C GLY A 337 10.85 -1.80 9.88
N LEU A 338 10.46 -2.14 8.65
CA LEU A 338 11.40 -2.70 7.68
C LEU A 338 12.58 -1.78 7.42
N THR A 339 13.80 -2.30 7.49
CA THR A 339 15.04 -1.55 7.24
C THR A 339 15.61 -1.79 5.85
N ALA A 340 15.38 -3.00 5.29
CA ALA A 340 15.90 -3.37 3.99
C ALA A 340 14.98 -4.33 3.23
N ALA A 341 15.17 -4.39 1.92
CA ALA A 341 14.64 -5.45 1.07
C ALA A 341 15.76 -6.08 0.24
N ILE A 342 15.74 -7.42 0.12
CA ILE A 342 16.61 -8.20 -0.78
C ILE A 342 15.77 -8.66 -1.97
N LEU A 343 16.17 -8.27 -3.17
CA LEU A 343 15.48 -8.62 -4.41
C LEU A 343 16.14 -9.85 -5.07
N MET A 344 15.58 -11.03 -4.82
CA MET A 344 16.08 -12.30 -5.40
C MET A 344 15.50 -12.59 -6.79
N ARG A 345 14.60 -11.77 -7.27
CA ARG A 345 13.97 -11.87 -8.60
C ARG A 345 13.69 -10.50 -9.20
N ASN A 346 13.51 -10.47 -10.51
CA ASN A 346 13.05 -9.27 -11.18
C ASN A 346 11.55 -9.05 -10.87
N LEU A 347 11.21 -7.85 -10.44
CA LEU A 347 9.84 -7.43 -10.15
C LEU A 347 9.32 -6.55 -11.30
N ASP A 348 8.01 -6.53 -11.52
CA ASP A 348 7.38 -5.49 -12.32
C ASP A 348 7.52 -4.12 -11.63
N LEU A 349 7.32 -3.05 -12.40
CA LEU A 349 7.55 -1.67 -11.92
C LEU A 349 6.68 -1.30 -10.71
N ILE A 350 5.43 -1.75 -10.70
CA ILE A 350 4.48 -1.46 -9.62
C ILE A 350 4.92 -2.16 -8.33
N THR A 351 5.16 -3.47 -8.42
CA THR A 351 5.62 -4.28 -7.27
C THR A 351 6.95 -3.77 -6.73
N MET A 352 7.85 -3.30 -7.61
CA MET A 352 9.13 -2.72 -7.22
C MET A 352 8.94 -1.41 -6.46
N ALA A 353 8.14 -0.48 -6.98
CA ALA A 353 7.82 0.78 -6.31
C ALA A 353 7.13 0.55 -4.94
N GLN A 354 6.22 -0.41 -4.86
CA GLN A 354 5.57 -0.80 -3.60
C GLN A 354 6.57 -1.41 -2.62
N THR A 355 7.52 -2.22 -3.08
CA THR A 355 8.57 -2.81 -2.23
C THR A 355 9.50 -1.72 -1.66
N ILE A 356 9.92 -0.77 -2.50
CA ILE A 356 10.68 0.40 -2.05
C ILE A 356 9.88 1.16 -1.00
N GLY A 357 8.61 1.46 -1.27
CA GLY A 357 7.72 2.20 -0.38
C GLY A 357 7.56 1.61 1.03
N ARG A 358 7.83 0.31 1.21
CA ARG A 358 7.81 -0.34 2.53
C ARG A 358 9.07 -0.05 3.35
N VAL A 359 10.22 0.02 2.69
CA VAL A 359 11.51 0.21 3.37
C VAL A 359 11.88 1.67 3.58
N ILE A 360 11.22 2.61 2.89
CA ILE A 360 11.49 4.06 3.04
C ILE A 360 10.64 4.75 4.12
N ARG A 361 9.83 4.02 4.86
CA ARG A 361 9.11 4.58 6.02
C ARG A 361 10.10 4.92 7.12
N LEU A 362 9.84 6.00 7.84
CA LEU A 362 10.62 6.39 9.01
C LEU A 362 10.63 5.28 10.08
N ASP A 363 11.72 5.19 10.81
CA ASP A 363 11.69 4.54 12.14
C ASP A 363 10.85 5.39 13.09
N LYS A 364 10.11 4.75 14.00
CA LYS A 364 9.23 5.48 14.93
C LYS A 364 9.99 6.51 15.76
N SER A 365 11.17 6.14 16.27
CA SER A 365 11.98 7.06 17.07
C SER A 365 12.51 8.24 16.26
N ASP A 366 12.81 8.04 14.95
CA ASP A 366 13.23 9.14 14.08
C ASP A 366 12.05 10.05 13.76
N ALA A 367 10.84 9.50 13.59
CA ALA A 367 9.63 10.28 13.38
C ALA A 367 9.30 11.16 14.61
N ASP A 368 9.38 10.61 15.82
CA ASP A 368 9.15 11.33 17.07
C ASP A 368 10.17 12.49 17.21
N LYS A 369 11.45 12.25 16.92
CA LYS A 369 12.51 13.27 16.97
C LYS A 369 12.38 14.36 15.90
N LEU A 370 11.87 14.02 14.72
CA LEU A 370 11.55 15.02 13.70
C LEU A 370 10.39 15.91 14.15
N GLN A 371 9.38 15.34 14.81
CA GLN A 371 8.25 16.07 15.32
C GLN A 371 8.64 17.01 16.48
N THR A 372 9.56 16.59 17.36
CA THR A 372 10.08 17.43 18.46
C THR A 372 11.14 18.44 18.00
N GLY A 373 11.61 18.36 16.75
CA GLY A 373 12.68 19.22 16.23
C GLY A 373 14.10 18.81 16.65
N GLU A 374 14.26 17.67 17.36
CA GLU A 374 15.57 17.11 17.70
C GLU A 374 16.35 16.62 16.47
N LEU A 375 15.63 16.15 15.44
CA LEU A 375 16.19 15.83 14.14
C LEU A 375 15.70 16.82 13.08
N LYS A 376 16.58 17.11 12.12
CA LYS A 376 16.21 17.87 10.91
C LYS A 376 16.05 16.90 9.75
N PRO A 377 15.09 17.11 8.84
CA PRO A 377 14.99 16.31 7.62
C PRO A 377 16.33 16.23 6.88
N GLN A 378 16.71 15.04 6.45
CA GLN A 378 17.99 14.75 5.78
C GLN A 378 19.26 15.10 6.58
N GLY A 379 19.13 15.43 7.86
CA GLY A 379 20.25 15.70 8.76
C GLY A 379 20.96 14.43 9.24
N GLU A 380 21.97 14.62 10.07
CA GLU A 380 22.66 13.52 10.74
C GLU A 380 21.88 13.03 11.97
N GLY A 381 22.19 11.83 12.45
CA GLY A 381 21.61 11.28 13.68
C GLY A 381 20.37 10.39 13.50
N PHE A 382 19.92 10.13 12.26
CA PHE A 382 18.87 9.15 12.01
C PHE A 382 19.33 7.74 12.37
N LYS A 383 18.53 7.01 13.13
CA LYS A 383 18.68 5.59 13.35
C LYS A 383 18.53 4.81 12.04
N LYS A 384 17.62 5.27 11.17
CA LYS A 384 17.37 4.73 9.85
C LYS A 384 17.47 5.84 8.78
N PRO A 385 18.68 6.16 8.30
CA PRO A 385 18.87 7.29 7.38
C PRO A 385 18.37 7.03 5.94
N PHE A 386 18.16 5.77 5.55
CA PHE A 386 17.68 5.37 4.23
C PHE A 386 16.99 4.00 4.29
N GLY A 387 16.16 3.71 3.28
CA GLY A 387 15.62 2.38 3.04
C GLY A 387 16.56 1.59 2.11
N LYS A 388 17.18 0.50 2.59
CA LYS A 388 18.13 -0.26 1.79
C LYS A 388 17.43 -1.20 0.83
N MET A 389 17.79 -1.10 -0.45
CA MET A 389 17.39 -2.02 -1.51
C MET A 389 18.63 -2.81 -1.95
N PHE A 390 18.72 -4.07 -1.55
CA PHE A 390 19.87 -4.93 -1.85
C PHE A 390 19.55 -5.86 -3.01
N VAL A 391 20.44 -5.89 -4.01
CA VAL A 391 20.32 -6.75 -5.20
C VAL A 391 21.57 -7.63 -5.31
N PRO A 392 21.46 -8.93 -5.06
CA PRO A 392 22.55 -9.85 -5.31
C PRO A 392 22.68 -10.12 -6.81
N VAL A 393 23.86 -9.89 -7.36
CA VAL A 393 24.17 -10.06 -8.78
C VAL A 393 25.08 -11.28 -8.95
N TYR A 394 24.49 -12.42 -9.26
CA TYR A 394 25.18 -13.67 -9.60
C TYR A 394 24.62 -14.32 -10.87
N SER A 395 23.71 -13.62 -11.56
CA SER A 395 23.08 -14.04 -12.81
C SER A 395 22.60 -12.82 -13.61
N ASN A 396 22.20 -13.03 -14.86
CA ASN A 396 21.61 -11.99 -15.70
C ASN A 396 20.33 -11.40 -15.09
N VAL A 397 19.62 -12.16 -14.27
CA VAL A 397 18.43 -11.69 -13.53
C VAL A 397 18.81 -10.60 -12.53
N GLY A 398 19.93 -10.74 -11.83
CA GLY A 398 20.43 -9.72 -10.91
C GLY A 398 20.78 -8.40 -11.63
N ILE A 399 21.45 -8.48 -12.77
CA ILE A 399 21.80 -7.31 -13.58
C ILE A 399 20.53 -6.57 -14.07
N SER A 400 19.55 -7.30 -14.57
CA SER A 400 18.30 -6.70 -15.06
C SER A 400 17.47 -6.13 -13.91
N THR A 401 17.49 -6.75 -12.73
CA THR A 401 16.83 -6.27 -11.51
C THR A 401 17.44 -4.97 -11.02
N GLU A 402 18.78 -4.89 -10.98
CA GLU A 402 19.49 -3.67 -10.59
C GLU A 402 19.15 -2.50 -11.50
N LYS A 403 19.26 -2.68 -12.83
CA LYS A 403 18.94 -1.63 -13.82
C LYS A 403 17.50 -1.14 -13.69
N ARG A 404 16.55 -2.06 -13.53
CA ARG A 404 15.13 -1.69 -13.37
C ARG A 404 14.89 -0.96 -12.06
N LEU A 405 15.50 -1.44 -10.97
CA LEU A 405 15.38 -0.81 -9.65
C LEU A 405 15.93 0.61 -9.66
N GLN A 406 17.12 0.82 -10.26
CA GLN A 406 17.70 2.14 -10.38
C GLN A 406 16.80 3.07 -11.20
N GLY A 407 16.23 2.58 -12.31
CA GLY A 407 15.26 3.35 -13.11
C GLY A 407 14.02 3.77 -12.33
N VAL A 408 13.48 2.92 -11.48
CA VAL A 408 12.33 3.25 -10.61
C VAL A 408 12.75 4.28 -9.55
N VAL A 409 13.93 4.12 -8.95
CA VAL A 409 14.44 5.08 -7.95
C VAL A 409 14.66 6.45 -8.59
N ASP A 410 15.29 6.50 -9.75
CA ASP A 410 15.57 7.75 -10.46
C ASP A 410 14.27 8.47 -10.87
N THR A 411 13.27 7.74 -11.36
CA THR A 411 11.99 8.33 -11.79
C THR A 411 11.20 8.87 -10.59
N ILE A 412 10.97 8.05 -9.56
CA ILE A 412 10.08 8.42 -8.45
C ILE A 412 10.80 9.32 -7.44
N PHE A 413 12.01 8.93 -7.03
CA PHE A 413 12.66 9.52 -5.84
C PHE A 413 13.70 10.60 -6.17
N THR A 414 14.15 10.67 -7.43
CA THR A 414 15.06 11.73 -7.89
C THR A 414 14.32 12.78 -8.71
N LYS A 415 13.56 12.36 -9.72
CA LYS A 415 12.82 13.30 -10.59
C LYS A 415 11.46 13.71 -10.00
N GLY A 416 10.90 12.91 -9.10
CA GLY A 416 9.57 13.16 -8.52
C GLY A 416 8.40 12.85 -9.45
N GLU A 417 8.64 12.07 -10.49
CA GLU A 417 7.63 11.66 -11.45
C GLU A 417 6.91 10.40 -10.97
N ALA A 418 5.61 10.29 -11.25
CA ALA A 418 4.90 9.04 -11.02
C ALA A 418 5.40 7.96 -11.99
N GLN A 419 5.72 6.77 -11.48
CA GLN A 419 6.11 5.64 -12.32
C GLN A 419 4.88 5.12 -13.07
N VAL A 420 4.76 5.46 -14.34
CA VAL A 420 3.69 4.98 -15.21
C VAL A 420 4.03 3.58 -15.74
N SER A 421 3.16 2.62 -15.52
CA SER A 421 3.26 1.30 -16.13
C SER A 421 2.38 1.24 -17.37
N ILE A 422 2.99 1.07 -18.54
CA ILE A 422 2.27 0.98 -19.82
C ILE A 422 2.07 -0.48 -20.19
N THR A 423 0.83 -0.87 -20.45
CA THR A 423 0.46 -2.22 -20.87
C THR A 423 -0.03 -2.23 -22.32
N ASN A 424 0.19 -3.37 -22.97
CA ASN A 424 -0.32 -3.62 -24.34
C ASN A 424 -1.42 -4.70 -24.33
N VAL A 425 -1.98 -5.02 -23.18
CA VAL A 425 -2.96 -6.08 -23.05
C VAL A 425 -4.22 -5.68 -23.82
N LYS A 426 -4.56 -6.49 -24.81
CA LYS A 426 -5.89 -6.47 -25.45
C LYS A 426 -6.82 -7.28 -24.55
N HIS A 427 -7.94 -6.72 -24.19
CA HIS A 427 -8.98 -7.44 -23.45
C HIS A 427 -9.85 -8.24 -24.41
#